data_15988a59ddd326abf19912368999d789
#
_entry.id   15988a59ddd326abf19912368999d789
#
_cell.length_a   1.000
_cell.length_b   1.000
_cell.length_c   1.000
_cell.angle_alpha   90.00
_cell.angle_beta   90.00
_cell.angle_gamma   90.00
#
_symmetry.space_group_name_H-M   'P 1'
#
loop_
_entity.id
_entity.type
_entity.pdbx_description
1 polymer ?
#
loop_
_entity_poly.entity_id
_entity_poly.type
_entity_poly.pdbx_seq_one_letter_code
_entity_poly.pdbx_strand_id
1 'polypeptide(L)'
;MSLLDAQSEIDVRGRLPRTARMFTGDDFNFVGLIESGSDALLGAFAAFAPNASAAIQALDAGDVDRYRRILGPTEALARQVFAAPTQYYKTGVAFLSWLNGHQSAFSMVGGLHSARSLPHLGEIVRLAREADALEQPELAESRWNALLKVNGL
;
A
#
# COMPACT_ATOMS: atom_id res chain seq x y z
N MET A 1 -14.70 -1.51 -7.35
CA MET A 1 -14.78 -2.76 -8.11
C MET A 1 -13.40 -3.38 -8.09
N SER A 2 -13.26 -4.67 -8.00
CA SER A 2 -11.95 -5.34 -8.11
C SER A 2 -12.16 -6.56 -9.00
N LEU A 3 -11.73 -6.45 -10.25
CA LEU A 3 -11.78 -7.56 -11.20
C LEU A 3 -10.43 -8.28 -11.28
N LEU A 4 -9.38 -7.72 -10.67
CA LEU A 4 -7.97 -8.14 -10.83
C LEU A 4 -7.56 -8.22 -12.32
N ASP A 5 -8.22 -7.40 -13.13
CA ASP A 5 -8.04 -7.24 -14.56
C ASP A 5 -8.15 -5.75 -14.88
N ALA A 6 -7.01 -5.08 -14.94
CA ALA A 6 -6.91 -3.65 -15.14
C ALA A 6 -7.59 -3.19 -16.45
N GLN A 7 -7.49 -3.98 -17.53
CA GLN A 7 -8.11 -3.60 -18.79
C GLN A 7 -9.63 -3.59 -18.71
N SER A 8 -10.22 -4.61 -18.08
CA SER A 8 -11.67 -4.64 -17.85
C SER A 8 -12.15 -3.49 -16.99
N GLU A 9 -11.39 -3.06 -15.98
CA GLU A 9 -11.74 -1.89 -15.17
C GLU A 9 -11.67 -0.59 -15.99
N ILE A 10 -10.66 -0.41 -16.83
CA ILE A 10 -10.54 0.73 -17.76
C ILE A 10 -11.72 0.77 -18.72
N ASP A 11 -12.09 -0.38 -19.29
CA ASP A 11 -13.23 -0.47 -20.22
C ASP A 11 -14.55 -0.11 -19.54
N VAL A 12 -14.75 -0.56 -18.30
CA VAL A 12 -15.93 -0.16 -17.51
C VAL A 12 -15.92 1.33 -17.23
N ARG A 13 -14.77 1.91 -16.82
CA ARG A 13 -14.64 3.36 -16.60
C ARG A 13 -15.00 4.15 -17.86
N GLY A 14 -14.57 3.69 -19.03
CA GLY A 14 -14.86 4.33 -20.31
C GLY A 14 -16.36 4.36 -20.68
N ARG A 15 -17.14 3.40 -20.18
CA ARG A 15 -18.60 3.29 -20.40
C ARG A 15 -19.43 4.06 -19.38
N LEU A 16 -18.88 4.39 -18.22
CA LEU A 16 -19.60 5.10 -17.17
C LEU A 16 -19.59 6.60 -17.44
N PRO A 17 -20.69 7.32 -17.15
CA PRO A 17 -20.71 8.77 -17.20
C PRO A 17 -19.75 9.34 -16.15
N ARG A 18 -19.16 10.51 -16.40
CA ARG A 18 -18.24 11.18 -15.46
C ARG A 18 -18.90 11.57 -14.13
N THR A 19 -20.21 11.61 -14.06
CA THR A 19 -20.97 11.81 -12.84
C THR A 19 -20.98 10.57 -11.93
N ALA A 20 -20.68 9.38 -12.48
CA ALA A 20 -20.53 8.17 -11.69
C ALA A 20 -19.10 8.08 -11.14
N ARG A 21 -18.96 7.91 -9.82
CA ARG A 21 -17.68 7.65 -9.17
C ARG A 21 -17.33 6.18 -9.26
N MET A 22 -16.07 5.91 -9.57
CA MET A 22 -15.56 4.55 -9.66
C MET A 22 -14.33 4.40 -8.77
N PHE A 23 -14.41 3.49 -7.79
CA PHE A 23 -13.27 3.12 -6.96
C PHE A 23 -12.74 1.76 -7.41
N THR A 24 -11.42 1.66 -7.57
CA THR A 24 -10.78 0.37 -7.81
C THR A 24 -10.50 -0.35 -6.48
N GLY A 25 -10.46 -1.66 -6.52
CA GLY A 25 -9.96 -2.52 -5.46
C GLY A 25 -8.79 -3.39 -5.95
N ASP A 26 -8.19 -3.01 -7.08
CA ASP A 26 -7.00 -3.68 -7.61
C ASP A 26 -5.75 -3.10 -6.95
N ASP A 27 -5.26 -3.79 -5.90
CA ASP A 27 -4.06 -3.42 -5.16
C ASP A 27 -2.75 -3.66 -5.93
N PHE A 28 -2.81 -4.11 -7.19
CA PHE A 28 -1.63 -4.42 -8.01
C PHE A 28 -1.39 -3.48 -9.17
N ASN A 29 -2.43 -2.78 -9.65
CA ASN A 29 -2.38 -1.97 -10.88
C ASN A 29 -3.00 -0.57 -10.68
N PHE A 30 -3.12 -0.11 -9.45
CA PHE A 30 -3.87 1.10 -9.10
C PHE A 30 -3.29 2.39 -9.71
N VAL A 31 -1.98 2.45 -9.98
CA VAL A 31 -1.36 3.64 -10.60
C VAL A 31 -1.98 3.90 -11.97
N GLY A 32 -2.00 2.91 -12.84
CA GLY A 32 -2.60 3.02 -14.17
C GLY A 32 -4.11 3.18 -14.12
N LEU A 33 -4.79 2.52 -13.19
CA LEU A 33 -6.25 2.59 -13.05
C LEU A 33 -6.73 3.98 -12.61
N ILE A 34 -6.06 4.62 -11.66
CA ILE A 34 -6.40 5.98 -11.22
C ILE A 34 -6.09 6.97 -12.35
N GLU A 35 -4.94 6.85 -13.02
CA GLU A 35 -4.60 7.67 -14.19
C GLU A 35 -5.65 7.53 -15.31
N SER A 36 -6.23 6.33 -15.49
CA SER A 36 -7.29 6.06 -16.45
C SER A 36 -8.67 6.55 -16.00
N GLY A 37 -8.77 7.17 -14.81
CA GLY A 37 -9.96 7.85 -14.33
C GLY A 37 -10.77 7.13 -13.27
N SER A 38 -10.20 6.12 -12.60
CA SER A 38 -10.72 5.67 -11.30
C SER A 38 -10.52 6.78 -10.27
N ASP A 39 -11.54 7.03 -9.45
CA ASP A 39 -11.54 8.18 -8.52
C ASP A 39 -10.70 7.92 -7.26
N ALA A 40 -10.54 6.66 -6.84
CA ALA A 40 -9.70 6.25 -5.72
C ALA A 40 -9.47 4.74 -5.68
N LEU A 41 -8.56 4.30 -4.79
CA LEU A 41 -8.35 2.90 -4.42
C LEU A 41 -8.92 2.63 -3.02
N LEU A 42 -9.59 1.50 -2.87
CA LEU A 42 -9.99 0.94 -1.57
C LEU A 42 -9.12 -0.29 -1.28
N GLY A 43 -8.12 -0.14 -0.41
CA GLY A 43 -7.20 -1.25 -0.09
C GLY A 43 -5.87 -0.78 0.49
N ALA A 44 -4.78 -1.02 -0.24
CA ALA A 44 -3.41 -0.77 0.22
C ALA A 44 -3.12 0.67 0.65
N PHE A 45 -3.88 1.66 0.21
CA PHE A 45 -3.68 3.07 0.57
C PHE A 45 -3.70 3.33 2.09
N ALA A 46 -4.36 2.48 2.87
CA ALA A 46 -4.32 2.56 4.32
C ALA A 46 -2.90 2.41 4.90
N ALA A 47 -1.99 1.76 4.16
CA ALA A 47 -0.62 1.52 4.61
C ALA A 47 0.33 2.69 4.26
N PHE A 48 0.00 3.53 3.28
CA PHE A 48 0.80 4.66 2.80
C PHE A 48 -0.08 5.85 2.38
N ALA A 49 -1.04 6.20 3.22
CA ALA A 49 -2.02 7.26 2.96
C ALA A 49 -1.40 8.63 2.61
N PRO A 50 -0.29 9.10 3.22
CA PRO A 50 0.35 10.34 2.82
C PRO A 50 0.84 10.33 1.37
N ASN A 51 1.45 9.23 0.91
CA ASN A 51 1.89 9.08 -0.48
C ASN A 51 0.69 9.12 -1.43
N ALA A 52 -0.37 8.37 -1.11
CA ALA A 52 -1.59 8.34 -1.91
C ALA A 52 -2.22 9.75 -2.02
N SER A 53 -2.34 10.46 -0.89
CA SER A 53 -2.88 11.82 -0.87
C SER A 53 -2.05 12.79 -1.72
N ALA A 54 -0.72 12.78 -1.56
CA ALA A 54 0.17 13.65 -2.33
C ALA A 54 0.14 13.33 -3.84
N ALA A 55 0.05 12.05 -4.19
CA ALA A 55 -0.04 11.61 -5.57
C ALA A 55 -1.36 12.07 -6.23
N ILE A 56 -2.49 11.87 -5.57
CA ILE A 56 -3.80 12.31 -6.10
C ILE A 56 -3.82 13.84 -6.28
N GLN A 57 -3.29 14.61 -5.33
CA GLN A 57 -3.17 16.06 -5.46
C GLN A 57 -2.31 16.47 -6.65
N ALA A 58 -1.23 15.75 -6.93
CA ALA A 58 -0.40 16.00 -8.11
C ALA A 58 -1.17 15.71 -9.41
N LEU A 59 -1.93 14.60 -9.45
CA LEU A 59 -2.74 14.23 -10.59
C LEU A 59 -3.85 15.27 -10.85
N ASP A 60 -4.55 15.71 -9.80
CA ASP A 60 -5.58 16.75 -9.86
C ASP A 60 -5.02 18.10 -10.38
N ALA A 61 -3.76 18.39 -10.08
CA ALA A 61 -3.04 19.56 -10.59
C ALA A 61 -2.51 19.37 -12.02
N GLY A 62 -2.70 18.20 -12.64
CA GLY A 62 -2.20 17.87 -13.97
C GLY A 62 -0.72 17.46 -14.04
N ASP A 63 -0.05 17.29 -12.87
CA ASP A 63 1.35 16.84 -12.80
C ASP A 63 1.43 15.31 -12.74
N VAL A 64 1.20 14.69 -13.90
CA VAL A 64 1.20 13.22 -14.06
C VAL A 64 2.58 12.62 -13.73
N ASP A 65 3.67 13.33 -14.04
CA ASP A 65 5.02 12.83 -13.76
C ASP A 65 5.28 12.78 -12.26
N ARG A 66 4.86 13.79 -11.53
CA ARG A 66 4.94 13.80 -10.06
C ARG A 66 4.05 12.72 -9.45
N TYR A 67 2.83 12.56 -9.95
CA TYR A 67 1.93 11.48 -9.54
C TYR A 67 2.61 10.11 -9.66
N ARG A 68 3.19 9.80 -10.83
CA ARG A 68 3.86 8.53 -11.08
C ARG A 68 5.11 8.34 -10.22
N ARG A 69 5.88 9.39 -9.99
CA ARG A 69 7.07 9.34 -9.11
C ARG A 69 6.70 9.01 -7.66
N ILE A 70 5.58 9.55 -7.16
CA ILE A 70 5.14 9.32 -5.78
C ILE A 70 4.48 7.95 -5.65
N LEU A 71 3.54 7.62 -6.52
CA LEU A 71 2.70 6.44 -6.35
C LEU A 71 3.30 5.18 -6.96
N GLY A 72 4.07 5.29 -8.04
CA GLY A 72 4.65 4.14 -8.75
C GLY A 72 5.40 3.15 -7.85
N PRO A 73 6.34 3.61 -7.01
CA PRO A 73 7.08 2.71 -6.13
C PRO A 73 6.20 1.97 -5.12
N THR A 74 5.04 2.53 -4.76
CA THR A 74 4.14 1.89 -3.79
C THR A 74 3.42 0.66 -4.32
N GLU A 75 3.37 0.43 -5.65
CA GLU A 75 2.80 -0.80 -6.21
C GLU A 75 3.62 -2.03 -5.83
N ALA A 76 4.95 -1.95 -5.84
CA ALA A 76 5.79 -3.05 -5.40
C ALA A 76 5.56 -3.38 -3.91
N LEU A 77 5.41 -2.35 -3.08
CA LEU A 77 5.06 -2.50 -1.67
C LEU A 77 3.68 -3.15 -1.49
N ALA A 78 2.67 -2.70 -2.24
CA ALA A 78 1.35 -3.29 -2.20
C ALA A 78 1.36 -4.76 -2.62
N ARG A 79 2.05 -5.11 -3.71
CA ARG A 79 2.21 -6.51 -4.15
C ARG A 79 2.84 -7.39 -3.06
N GLN A 80 3.83 -6.89 -2.33
CA GLN A 80 4.45 -7.61 -1.23
C GLN A 80 3.47 -7.78 -0.06
N VAL A 81 2.74 -6.73 0.32
CA VAL A 81 1.72 -6.80 1.39
C VAL A 81 0.66 -7.85 1.06
N PHE A 82 0.19 -7.88 -0.21
CA PHE A 82 -0.84 -8.78 -0.70
C PHE A 82 -0.31 -10.12 -1.24
N ALA A 83 0.99 -10.40 -1.15
CA ALA A 83 1.55 -11.67 -1.62
C ALA A 83 0.83 -12.87 -0.98
N ALA A 84 0.83 -14.00 -1.69
CA ALA A 84 0.19 -15.22 -1.18
C ALA A 84 0.80 -15.70 0.15
N PRO A 85 -0.01 -16.23 1.07
CA PRO A 85 -1.47 -16.35 1.08
C PRO A 85 -2.15 -15.00 1.34
N THR A 86 -2.89 -14.50 0.36
CA THR A 86 -3.43 -13.11 0.34
C THR A 86 -4.33 -12.77 1.52
N GLN A 87 -5.03 -13.75 2.11
CA GLN A 87 -5.90 -13.51 3.28
C GLN A 87 -5.15 -12.91 4.49
N TYR A 88 -3.83 -13.00 4.53
CA TYR A 88 -2.99 -12.43 5.59
C TYR A 88 -2.43 -11.04 5.28
N TYR A 89 -2.94 -10.36 4.25
CA TYR A 89 -2.47 -9.00 3.88
C TYR A 89 -2.57 -7.99 5.03
N LYS A 90 -3.58 -8.14 5.89
CA LYS A 90 -3.76 -7.27 7.06
C LYS A 90 -2.57 -7.28 8.02
N THR A 91 -1.80 -8.38 8.06
CA THR A 91 -0.57 -8.44 8.85
C THR A 91 0.46 -7.43 8.33
N GLY A 92 0.64 -7.33 7.01
CA GLY A 92 1.52 -6.33 6.41
C GLY A 92 1.03 -4.90 6.63
N VAL A 93 -0.28 -4.65 6.51
CA VAL A 93 -0.87 -3.32 6.78
C VAL A 93 -0.67 -2.91 8.24
N ALA A 94 -0.95 -3.82 9.21
CA ALA A 94 -0.75 -3.55 10.62
C ALA A 94 0.73 -3.35 10.97
N PHE A 95 1.62 -4.09 10.31
CA PHE A 95 3.06 -3.94 10.47
C PHE A 95 3.54 -2.56 10.01
N LEU A 96 3.15 -2.10 8.83
CA LEU A 96 3.46 -0.76 8.33
C LEU A 96 2.88 0.34 9.23
N SER A 97 1.64 0.18 9.68
CA SER A 97 1.00 1.09 10.63
C SER A 97 1.78 1.20 11.95
N TRP A 98 2.30 0.07 12.43
CA TRP A 98 3.18 0.07 13.61
C TRP A 98 4.53 0.72 13.31
N LEU A 99 5.18 0.42 12.22
CA LEU A 99 6.47 1.05 11.84
C LEU A 99 6.34 2.57 11.76
N ASN A 100 5.23 3.08 11.22
CA ASN A 100 4.94 4.52 11.07
C ASN A 100 4.42 5.19 12.37
N GLY A 101 4.34 4.47 13.49
CA GLY A 101 3.93 5.06 14.75
C GLY A 101 2.42 5.24 14.94
N HIS A 102 1.60 4.80 13.97
CA HIS A 102 0.14 4.93 14.05
C HIS A 102 -0.49 4.02 15.11
N GLN A 103 0.23 2.99 15.53
CA GLN A 103 -0.15 2.15 16.66
C GLN A 103 1.05 1.85 17.56
N SER A 104 0.81 1.67 18.86
CA SER A 104 1.87 1.49 19.86
C SER A 104 2.49 0.09 19.84
N ALA A 105 1.77 -0.93 19.38
CA ALA A 105 2.20 -2.31 19.37
C ALA A 105 1.88 -2.99 18.03
N PHE A 106 2.76 -3.90 17.62
CA PHE A 106 2.49 -4.85 16.53
C PHE A 106 1.81 -6.08 17.12
N SER A 107 0.52 -5.97 17.35
CA SER A 107 -0.32 -7.05 17.88
C SER A 107 -1.64 -7.10 17.13
N MET A 108 -2.12 -8.31 16.85
CA MET A 108 -3.36 -8.55 16.15
C MET A 108 -4.20 -9.62 16.82
N VAL A 109 -5.52 -9.49 16.73
CA VAL A 109 -6.46 -10.49 17.25
C VAL A 109 -6.15 -11.87 16.65
N GLY A 110 -6.26 -12.91 17.48
CA GLY A 110 -6.00 -14.28 17.05
C GLY A 110 -4.53 -14.59 16.74
N GLY A 111 -3.58 -13.72 17.15
CA GLY A 111 -2.16 -13.95 16.89
C GLY A 111 -1.75 -13.69 15.43
N LEU A 112 -2.59 -13.04 14.64
CA LEU A 112 -2.35 -12.82 13.20
C LEU A 112 -1.12 -11.95 12.89
N HIS A 113 -0.52 -11.28 13.88
CA HIS A 113 0.77 -10.62 13.71
C HIS A 113 1.90 -11.59 13.33
N SER A 114 1.78 -12.88 13.65
CA SER A 114 2.71 -13.94 13.27
C SER A 114 2.35 -14.65 11.95
N ALA A 115 1.35 -14.19 11.23
CA ALA A 115 0.89 -14.82 9.97
C ALA A 115 1.83 -14.55 8.77
N ARG A 116 2.87 -13.73 8.96
CA ARG A 116 3.92 -13.48 7.98
C ARG A 116 5.30 -13.75 8.58
N SER A 117 6.18 -14.34 7.79
CA SER A 117 7.55 -14.61 8.20
C SER A 117 8.39 -13.33 8.30
N LEU A 118 9.47 -13.36 9.09
CA LEU A 118 10.40 -12.23 9.18
C LEU A 118 11.01 -11.84 7.82
N PRO A 119 11.42 -12.78 6.94
CA PRO A 119 11.85 -12.39 5.59
C PRO A 119 10.78 -11.65 4.80
N HIS A 120 9.50 -12.04 4.89
CA HIS A 120 8.40 -11.33 4.24
C HIS A 120 8.23 -9.91 4.80
N LEU A 121 8.30 -9.74 6.13
CA LEU A 121 8.22 -8.43 6.77
C LEU A 121 9.46 -7.57 6.45
N GLY A 122 10.65 -8.16 6.38
CA GLY A 122 11.88 -7.48 5.97
C GLY A 122 11.80 -6.91 4.55
N GLU A 123 11.19 -7.64 3.64
CA GLU A 123 10.93 -7.16 2.27
C GLU A 123 9.94 -5.99 2.26
N ILE A 124 8.91 -6.01 3.13
CA ILE A 124 8.02 -4.86 3.31
C ILE A 124 8.81 -3.63 3.78
N VAL A 125 9.72 -3.77 4.77
CA VAL A 125 10.58 -2.66 5.23
C VAL A 125 11.42 -2.08 4.09
N ARG A 126 12.05 -2.96 3.30
CA ARG A 126 12.88 -2.54 2.16
C ARG A 126 12.07 -1.74 1.14
N LEU A 127 10.94 -2.28 0.71
CA LEU A 127 10.07 -1.65 -0.28
C LEU A 127 9.42 -0.36 0.24
N ALA A 128 9.07 -0.31 1.53
CA ALA A 128 8.53 0.90 2.14
C ALA A 128 9.56 2.04 2.18
N ARG A 129 10.85 1.72 2.39
CA ARG A 129 11.94 2.72 2.25
C ARG A 129 12.07 3.21 0.82
N GLU A 130 12.07 2.32 -0.16
CA GLU A 130 12.19 2.67 -1.57
C GLU A 130 11.00 3.51 -2.08
N ALA A 131 9.82 3.27 -1.52
CA ALA A 131 8.60 4.02 -1.84
C ALA A 131 8.42 5.32 -1.03
N ASP A 132 9.39 5.67 -0.16
CA ASP A 132 9.25 6.79 0.79
C ASP A 132 7.95 6.71 1.61
N ALA A 133 7.57 5.48 1.99
CA ALA A 133 6.35 5.19 2.72
C ALA A 133 6.56 5.02 4.24
N LEU A 134 7.76 5.35 4.74
CA LEU A 134 8.07 5.40 6.16
C LEU A 134 8.07 6.86 6.63
N GLU A 135 7.00 7.26 7.29
CA GLU A 135 6.80 8.63 7.78
C GLU A 135 7.82 9.02 8.87
N GLN A 136 8.31 8.03 9.62
CA GLN A 136 9.31 8.17 10.67
C GLN A 136 10.39 7.10 10.50
N PRO A 137 11.36 7.27 9.57
CA PRO A 137 12.34 6.24 9.22
C PRO A 137 13.16 5.72 10.40
N GLU A 138 13.56 6.60 11.31
CA GLU A 138 14.35 6.23 12.51
C GLU A 138 13.52 5.39 13.49
N LEU A 139 12.25 5.74 13.69
CA LEU A 139 11.32 4.94 14.50
C LEU A 139 11.09 3.57 13.86
N ALA A 140 10.86 3.53 12.56
CA ALA A 140 10.65 2.29 11.82
C ALA A 140 11.87 1.37 11.93
N GLU A 141 13.07 1.91 11.79
CA GLU A 141 14.31 1.15 11.95
C GLU A 141 14.49 0.62 13.37
N SER A 142 14.27 1.46 14.39
CA SER A 142 14.33 1.06 15.80
C SER A 142 13.35 -0.07 16.10
N ARG A 143 12.11 0.03 15.62
CA ARG A 143 11.08 -1.00 15.80
C ARG A 143 11.40 -2.29 15.06
N TRP A 144 11.88 -2.19 13.83
CA TRP A 144 12.30 -3.35 13.05
C TRP A 144 13.45 -4.10 13.75
N ASN A 145 14.49 -3.40 14.19
CA ASN A 145 15.61 -3.98 14.90
C ASN A 145 15.19 -4.62 16.23
N ALA A 146 14.26 -4.00 16.96
CA ALA A 146 13.70 -4.59 18.18
C ALA A 146 12.96 -5.90 17.88
N LEU A 147 12.18 -5.95 16.79
CA LEU A 147 11.48 -7.16 16.38
C LEU A 147 12.46 -8.29 16.00
N LEU A 148 13.52 -7.98 15.26
CA LEU A 148 14.56 -8.95 14.92
C LEU A 148 15.23 -9.51 16.20
N LYS A 149 15.61 -8.64 17.12
CA LYS A 149 16.27 -9.01 18.37
C LYS A 149 15.41 -9.93 19.24
N VAL A 150 14.10 -9.70 19.34
CA VAL A 150 13.19 -10.60 20.10
C VAL A 150 13.07 -11.98 19.44
N ASN A 151 13.37 -12.08 18.15
CA ASN A 151 13.37 -13.33 17.39
C ASN A 151 14.77 -13.96 17.26
N GLY A 152 15.78 -13.45 17.97
CA GLY A 152 17.11 -14.04 18.02
C GLY A 152 18.01 -13.67 16.83
N LEU A 153 17.73 -12.56 16.14
CA LEU A 153 18.49 -12.05 15.00
C LEU A 153 19.16 -10.71 15.30
#